data_91b3ce1b0aa96807a16f3044f69ddde8
#
_entry.id   91b3ce1b0aa96807a16f3044f69ddde8
#
_cell.length_a   1.000
_cell.length_b   1.000
_cell.length_c   1.000
_cell.angle_alpha   90.00
_cell.angle_beta   90.00
_cell.angle_gamma   90.00
#
_symmetry.space_group_name_H-M   'P 1'
#
loop_
_entity.id
_entity.type
_entity.pdbx_description
1 polymer ?
#
loop_
_entity_poly.entity_id
_entity_poly.type
_entity_poly.pdbx_seq_one_letter_code
_entity_poly.pdbx_strand_id
1 'polypeptide(L)'
;MAFTQDLGSLPTTSFISRRVNESTFLVIEDDGYGEQPYIYIKIYKEFLLLTDTGCNNPRSTASSLTSLRQYLETYPVPQNRNQCLNPTGKKAYVVICSHCHYDHILGIPQFLSANTTIIASDFDKAFLLNDLDEHSLCKYVNVATPKYKIARWARHMNYFSLSGTAFRIQFLQTPGHTPDSLAWYDLDEHHLFVGDSFYERKRSKPIPELPDDAGQVPGLPATQAAIIFPEEGGNWIQYMASLDMLLSFVLHRNTELRHQNGLPHGPPPRVKVGCGHLTYEGDAENMIIEVRGLFERIIAGKVPVSGSGKKRGVIHDFWLESEKSKYSVMAPRHLAVEARKHFHGILKH
;
A
#
# COMPACT_ATOMS: atom_id res chain seq x y z
N MET A 1 -33.16 -35.89 -8.03
CA MET A 1 -31.76 -36.32 -8.10
C MET A 1 -30.92 -35.09 -7.85
N ALA A 2 -30.31 -34.95 -6.70
CA ALA A 2 -29.43 -33.84 -6.38
C ALA A 2 -28.09 -34.12 -7.07
N PHE A 3 -27.67 -33.25 -7.99
CA PHE A 3 -26.30 -33.26 -8.51
C PHE A 3 -25.38 -32.80 -7.39
N THR A 4 -24.74 -33.74 -6.70
CA THR A 4 -23.52 -33.46 -5.96
C THR A 4 -22.45 -33.18 -7.00
N GLN A 5 -22.16 -31.90 -7.26
CA GLN A 5 -20.91 -31.52 -7.93
C GLN A 5 -19.78 -32.02 -7.01
N ASP A 6 -18.97 -32.91 -7.58
CA ASP A 6 -17.69 -33.28 -7.03
C ASP A 6 -16.85 -32.00 -6.94
N LEU A 7 -16.77 -31.42 -5.75
CA LEU A 7 -15.89 -30.27 -5.46
C LEU A 7 -14.47 -30.82 -5.47
N GLY A 8 -13.91 -31.05 -6.66
CA GLY A 8 -12.49 -31.30 -6.80
C GLY A 8 -11.73 -30.30 -5.91
N SER A 9 -10.65 -30.74 -5.30
CA SER A 9 -9.83 -29.90 -4.43
C SER A 9 -9.51 -28.59 -5.14
N LEU A 10 -9.76 -27.44 -4.47
CA LEU A 10 -9.43 -26.12 -5.01
C LEU A 10 -7.95 -26.07 -5.43
N PRO A 11 -7.60 -25.35 -6.50
CA PRO A 11 -6.21 -25.20 -6.88
C PRO A 11 -5.42 -24.56 -5.75
N THR A 12 -4.19 -25.01 -5.54
CA THR A 12 -3.26 -24.31 -4.65
C THR A 12 -2.94 -22.94 -5.22
N THR A 13 -2.84 -21.93 -4.36
CA THR A 13 -2.63 -20.55 -4.81
C THR A 13 -1.58 -19.82 -3.97
N SER A 14 -0.91 -18.84 -4.59
CA SER A 14 -0.03 -17.91 -3.89
C SER A 14 -0.77 -16.69 -3.30
N PHE A 15 -2.10 -16.68 -3.34
CA PHE A 15 -2.90 -15.57 -2.85
C PHE A 15 -3.74 -15.94 -1.65
N ILE A 16 -3.82 -15.03 -0.69
CA ILE A 16 -4.69 -15.12 0.48
C ILE A 16 -5.62 -13.92 0.44
N SER A 17 -6.91 -14.13 0.66
CA SER A 17 -7.87 -13.03 0.64
C SER A 17 -8.57 -12.85 1.99
N ARG A 18 -8.90 -11.60 2.30
CA ARG A 18 -9.69 -11.20 3.47
C ARG A 18 -10.69 -10.12 3.07
N ARG A 19 -11.89 -10.14 3.63
CA ARG A 19 -12.80 -9.01 3.49
C ARG A 19 -12.37 -7.90 4.44
N VAL A 20 -12.19 -6.69 3.92
CA VAL A 20 -11.81 -5.49 4.70
C VAL A 20 -13.06 -4.76 5.18
N ASN A 21 -14.01 -4.52 4.28
CA ASN A 21 -15.28 -3.85 4.55
C ASN A 21 -16.39 -4.41 3.64
N GLU A 22 -17.51 -3.71 3.50
CA GLU A 22 -18.64 -4.24 2.74
C GLU A 22 -18.31 -4.51 1.27
N SER A 23 -17.56 -3.64 0.63
CA SER A 23 -17.26 -3.69 -0.81
C SER A 23 -15.79 -3.97 -1.15
N THR A 24 -14.88 -4.01 -0.17
CA THR A 24 -13.44 -4.13 -0.40
C THR A 24 -12.85 -5.41 0.19
N PHE A 25 -12.00 -6.04 -0.58
CA PHE A 25 -11.20 -7.20 -0.20
C PHE A 25 -9.71 -6.84 -0.23
N LEU A 26 -8.97 -7.41 0.70
CA LEU A 26 -7.51 -7.49 0.66
C LEU A 26 -7.13 -8.81 0.01
N VAL A 27 -6.21 -8.77 -0.94
CA VAL A 27 -5.51 -9.93 -1.48
C VAL A 27 -4.03 -9.75 -1.17
N ILE A 28 -3.41 -10.75 -0.56
CA ILE A 28 -1.99 -10.76 -0.21
C ILE A 28 -1.31 -11.79 -1.08
N GLU A 29 -0.22 -11.42 -1.72
CA GLU A 29 0.62 -12.35 -2.45
C GLU A 29 1.68 -12.94 -1.53
N ASP A 30 1.74 -14.27 -1.43
CA ASP A 30 2.88 -14.97 -0.85
C ASP A 30 3.95 -15.10 -1.92
N ASP A 31 4.79 -14.08 -2.00
CA ASP A 31 5.77 -13.90 -3.06
C ASP A 31 7.17 -14.40 -2.70
N GLY A 32 7.99 -14.64 -3.72
CA GLY A 32 9.35 -15.15 -3.59
C GLY A 32 10.38 -14.10 -3.17
N TYR A 33 10.04 -12.82 -3.17
CA TYR A 33 10.92 -11.75 -2.67
C TYR A 33 10.75 -11.51 -1.18
N GLY A 34 9.62 -11.97 -0.59
CA GLY A 34 9.28 -11.82 0.82
C GLY A 34 8.63 -10.49 1.16
N GLU A 35 8.13 -9.76 0.17
CA GLU A 35 7.48 -8.46 0.36
C GLU A 35 6.06 -8.59 0.89
N GLN A 36 5.33 -9.62 0.49
CA GLN A 36 3.94 -9.90 0.86
C GLN A 36 3.04 -8.67 0.66
N PRO A 37 3.00 -8.08 -0.56
CA PRO A 37 2.29 -6.85 -0.83
C PRO A 37 0.79 -7.01 -0.62
N TYR A 38 0.16 -5.94 -0.15
CA TYR A 38 -1.27 -5.83 0.08
C TYR A 38 -1.95 -5.19 -1.12
N ILE A 39 -2.77 -5.98 -1.81
CA ILE A 39 -3.52 -5.57 -3.00
C ILE A 39 -4.99 -5.40 -2.57
N TYR A 40 -5.53 -4.20 -2.67
CA TYR A 40 -6.92 -3.95 -2.32
C TYR A 40 -7.82 -4.01 -3.55
N ILE A 41 -8.95 -4.71 -3.42
CA ILE A 41 -9.92 -4.92 -4.49
C ILE A 41 -11.27 -4.37 -4.05
N LYS A 42 -11.65 -3.18 -4.52
CA LYS A 42 -13.01 -2.65 -4.31
C LYS A 42 -13.91 -3.06 -5.47
N ILE A 43 -15.07 -3.63 -5.12
CA ILE A 43 -16.02 -4.17 -6.10
C ILE A 43 -17.08 -3.13 -6.41
N TYR A 44 -17.11 -2.68 -7.66
CA TYR A 44 -18.22 -1.93 -8.24
C TYR A 44 -19.07 -2.82 -9.15
N LYS A 45 -20.21 -2.32 -9.59
CA LYS A 45 -21.11 -3.07 -10.47
C LYS A 45 -20.47 -3.38 -11.83
N GLU A 46 -19.78 -2.41 -12.42
CA GLU A 46 -19.22 -2.49 -13.77
C GLU A 46 -17.73 -2.81 -13.82
N PHE A 47 -16.99 -2.58 -12.72
CA PHE A 47 -15.53 -2.78 -12.66
C PHE A 47 -15.05 -3.20 -11.28
N LEU A 48 -13.83 -3.73 -11.22
CA LEU A 48 -13.04 -3.84 -10.03
C LEU A 48 -12.00 -2.72 -9.99
N LEU A 49 -11.91 -2.04 -8.85
CA LEU A 49 -10.82 -1.12 -8.58
C LEU A 49 -9.76 -1.84 -7.76
N LEU A 50 -8.58 -1.93 -8.32
CA LEU A 50 -7.41 -2.49 -7.67
C LEU A 50 -6.51 -1.36 -7.16
N THR A 51 -5.99 -1.48 -5.94
CA THR A 51 -4.81 -0.75 -5.53
C THR A 51 -3.64 -1.70 -5.66
N ASP A 52 -2.75 -1.39 -6.58
CA ASP A 52 -1.56 -2.17 -6.91
C ASP A 52 -1.86 -3.56 -7.52
N THR A 53 -0.81 -4.31 -7.85
CA THR A 53 -0.92 -5.59 -8.56
C THR A 53 0.05 -6.67 -8.07
N GLY A 54 0.86 -6.39 -7.06
CA GLY A 54 1.77 -7.34 -6.45
C GLY A 54 3.07 -7.59 -7.21
N CYS A 55 3.82 -8.56 -6.72
CA CYS A 55 5.13 -8.97 -7.21
C CYS A 55 5.07 -9.87 -8.46
N ASN A 56 3.94 -10.52 -8.70
CA ASN A 56 3.82 -11.53 -9.76
C ASN A 56 4.95 -12.58 -9.72
N ASN A 57 5.37 -12.96 -8.52
CA ASN A 57 6.47 -13.90 -8.28
C ASN A 57 6.14 -14.83 -7.11
N PRO A 58 5.45 -15.95 -7.33
CA PRO A 58 5.01 -16.83 -6.26
C PRO A 58 6.20 -17.44 -5.50
N ARG A 59 6.12 -17.49 -4.17
CA ARG A 59 7.13 -18.12 -3.33
C ARG A 59 7.25 -19.62 -3.62
N SER A 60 6.11 -20.27 -3.80
CA SER A 60 6.06 -21.72 -4.07
C SER A 60 5.83 -22.02 -5.54
N THR A 61 6.73 -22.81 -6.12
CA THR A 61 6.57 -23.36 -7.47
C THR A 61 5.50 -24.45 -7.55
N ALA A 62 5.02 -24.95 -6.41
CA ALA A 62 3.93 -25.93 -6.34
C ALA A 62 2.53 -25.29 -6.41
N SER A 63 2.44 -23.95 -6.32
CA SER A 63 1.17 -23.26 -6.50
C SER A 63 0.72 -23.32 -7.96
N SER A 64 -0.48 -23.83 -8.20
CA SER A 64 -1.02 -24.00 -9.56
C SER A 64 -1.71 -22.73 -10.07
N LEU A 65 -2.13 -21.84 -9.16
CA LEU A 65 -2.78 -20.58 -9.46
C LEU A 65 -1.94 -19.41 -8.91
N THR A 66 -1.15 -18.79 -9.80
CA THR A 66 -0.17 -17.76 -9.47
C THR A 66 -0.43 -16.41 -10.17
N SER A 67 -1.41 -16.36 -11.06
CA SER A 67 -1.86 -15.11 -11.70
C SER A 67 -2.91 -14.42 -10.83
N LEU A 68 -2.66 -13.16 -10.43
CA LEU A 68 -3.63 -12.35 -9.69
C LEU A 68 -4.95 -12.23 -10.46
N ARG A 69 -4.89 -11.90 -11.75
CA ARG A 69 -6.08 -11.79 -12.57
C ARG A 69 -6.87 -13.09 -12.61
N GLN A 70 -6.21 -14.22 -12.84
CA GLN A 70 -6.87 -15.52 -12.84
C GLN A 70 -7.47 -15.84 -11.47
N TYR A 71 -6.78 -15.49 -10.37
CA TYR A 71 -7.31 -15.63 -9.02
C TYR A 71 -8.62 -14.86 -8.84
N LEU A 72 -8.67 -13.60 -9.26
CA LEU A 72 -9.87 -12.76 -9.18
C LEU A 72 -11.04 -13.31 -10.01
N GLU A 73 -10.73 -13.94 -11.14
CA GLU A 73 -11.73 -14.43 -12.11
C GLU A 73 -12.22 -15.86 -11.84
N THR A 74 -11.43 -16.70 -11.15
CA THR A 74 -11.72 -18.14 -11.04
C THR A 74 -11.70 -18.69 -9.62
N TYR A 75 -10.99 -18.05 -8.66
CA TYR A 75 -10.85 -18.61 -7.32
C TYR A 75 -12.03 -18.22 -6.41
N PRO A 76 -12.73 -19.19 -5.78
CA PRO A 76 -13.84 -18.90 -4.88
C PRO A 76 -13.32 -18.34 -3.56
N VAL A 77 -13.69 -17.11 -3.24
CA VAL A 77 -13.31 -16.41 -2.02
C VAL A 77 -14.34 -16.70 -0.93
N PRO A 78 -13.98 -17.34 0.20
CA PRO A 78 -14.93 -17.69 1.26
C PRO A 78 -15.74 -16.51 1.78
N GLN A 79 -15.10 -15.36 2.04
CA GLN A 79 -15.77 -14.16 2.53
C GLN A 79 -16.60 -13.46 1.43
N ASN A 80 -16.54 -13.89 0.17
CA ASN A 80 -17.40 -13.49 -0.93
C ASN A 80 -18.45 -14.57 -1.24
N ARG A 81 -18.95 -15.27 -0.24
CA ARG A 81 -19.94 -16.36 -0.39
C ARG A 81 -19.46 -17.48 -1.32
N ASN A 82 -18.19 -17.80 -1.29
CA ASN A 82 -17.51 -18.74 -2.17
C ASN A 82 -17.65 -18.39 -3.68
N GLN A 83 -17.77 -17.11 -4.01
CA GLN A 83 -17.76 -16.67 -5.39
C GLN A 83 -16.44 -15.93 -5.70
N CYS A 84 -16.01 -16.00 -6.95
CA CYS A 84 -14.88 -15.20 -7.43
C CYS A 84 -15.19 -13.70 -7.32
N LEU A 85 -14.16 -12.87 -7.22
CA LEU A 85 -14.35 -11.41 -7.13
C LEU A 85 -14.76 -10.80 -8.49
N ASN A 86 -14.33 -11.39 -9.60
CA ASN A 86 -14.74 -11.02 -10.96
C ASN A 86 -15.03 -12.27 -11.80
N PRO A 87 -16.12 -12.99 -11.56
CA PRO A 87 -16.43 -14.23 -12.26
C PRO A 87 -16.35 -14.07 -13.79
N THR A 88 -15.52 -14.90 -14.43
CA THR A 88 -15.30 -14.92 -15.88
C THR A 88 -14.77 -13.61 -16.48
N GLY A 89 -14.17 -12.70 -15.66
CA GLY A 89 -13.59 -11.44 -16.15
C GLY A 89 -14.59 -10.46 -16.74
N LYS A 90 -15.88 -10.52 -16.33
CA LYS A 90 -16.95 -9.70 -16.91
C LYS A 90 -16.84 -8.21 -16.61
N LYS A 91 -16.29 -7.87 -15.46
CA LYS A 91 -16.09 -6.48 -15.05
C LYS A 91 -14.77 -5.96 -15.60
N ALA A 92 -14.75 -4.69 -15.98
CA ALA A 92 -13.52 -3.99 -16.33
C ALA A 92 -12.57 -3.89 -15.11
N TYR A 93 -11.33 -3.51 -15.37
CA TYR A 93 -10.35 -3.27 -14.31
C TYR A 93 -9.92 -1.80 -14.29
N VAL A 94 -9.88 -1.23 -13.11
CA VAL A 94 -9.25 0.06 -12.82
C VAL A 94 -8.13 -0.20 -11.84
N VAL A 95 -6.89 0.10 -12.21
CA VAL A 95 -5.72 -0.10 -11.38
C VAL A 95 -5.19 1.26 -10.94
N ILE A 96 -5.19 1.52 -9.64
CA ILE A 96 -4.50 2.66 -9.04
C ILE A 96 -3.12 2.15 -8.62
N CYS A 97 -2.07 2.69 -9.24
CA CYS A 97 -0.72 2.48 -8.75
C CYS A 97 -0.48 3.41 -7.56
N SER A 98 -0.29 2.86 -6.37
CA SER A 98 0.06 3.65 -5.19
C SER A 98 1.41 4.32 -5.38
N HIS A 99 2.36 3.61 -5.99
CA HIS A 99 3.66 4.07 -6.44
C HIS A 99 4.30 3.01 -7.39
N CYS A 100 5.48 3.28 -7.93
CA CYS A 100 6.05 2.48 -9.01
C CYS A 100 7.00 1.37 -8.59
N HIS A 101 7.16 1.02 -7.32
CA HIS A 101 8.05 -0.07 -6.92
C HIS A 101 7.57 -1.43 -7.43
N TYR A 102 8.53 -2.35 -7.63
CA TYR A 102 8.31 -3.64 -8.29
C TYR A 102 7.21 -4.48 -7.63
N ASP A 103 7.13 -4.47 -6.32
CA ASP A 103 6.16 -5.24 -5.54
C ASP A 103 4.73 -4.70 -5.63
N HIS A 104 4.54 -3.54 -6.25
CA HIS A 104 3.25 -2.93 -6.54
C HIS A 104 2.83 -3.00 -8.01
N ILE A 105 3.81 -3.10 -8.94
CA ILE A 105 3.52 -2.96 -10.38
C ILE A 105 3.79 -4.21 -11.23
N LEU A 106 4.53 -5.22 -10.73
CA LEU A 106 4.93 -6.37 -11.56
C LEU A 106 3.74 -7.20 -12.06
N GLY A 107 2.58 -7.13 -11.42
CA GLY A 107 1.36 -7.79 -11.89
C GLY A 107 0.59 -7.03 -12.98
N ILE A 108 0.94 -5.76 -13.28
CA ILE A 108 0.23 -4.92 -14.28
C ILE A 108 0.06 -5.61 -15.65
N PRO A 109 1.07 -6.34 -16.19
CA PRO A 109 0.92 -7.00 -17.49
C PRO A 109 -0.27 -7.96 -17.59
N GLN A 110 -0.72 -8.53 -16.49
CA GLN A 110 -1.90 -9.40 -16.46
C GLN A 110 -3.21 -8.66 -16.78
N PHE A 111 -3.22 -7.34 -16.60
CA PHE A 111 -4.41 -6.50 -16.76
C PHE A 111 -4.39 -5.66 -18.04
N LEU A 112 -3.36 -5.76 -18.90
CA LEU A 112 -3.27 -4.97 -20.13
C LEU A 112 -4.27 -5.46 -21.16
N SER A 113 -5.47 -4.87 -21.14
CA SER A 113 -6.56 -5.11 -22.08
C SER A 113 -7.27 -3.81 -22.43
N ALA A 114 -8.10 -3.82 -23.49
CA ALA A 114 -8.85 -2.64 -23.92
C ALA A 114 -9.78 -2.06 -22.83
N ASN A 115 -10.17 -2.89 -21.85
CA ASN A 115 -11.09 -2.51 -20.78
C ASN A 115 -10.39 -2.20 -19.46
N THR A 116 -9.08 -1.94 -19.47
CA THR A 116 -8.32 -1.59 -18.27
C THR A 116 -7.93 -0.13 -18.26
N THR A 117 -8.14 0.53 -17.13
CA THR A 117 -7.69 1.91 -16.88
C THR A 117 -6.61 1.89 -15.80
N ILE A 118 -5.39 2.30 -16.14
CA ILE A 118 -4.29 2.45 -15.19
C ILE A 118 -4.20 3.92 -14.79
N ILE A 119 -4.14 4.15 -13.48
CA ILE A 119 -4.10 5.47 -12.84
C ILE A 119 -2.82 5.60 -12.03
N ALA A 120 -2.13 6.72 -12.15
CA ALA A 120 -0.98 7.09 -11.33
C ALA A 120 -1.05 8.57 -10.94
N SER A 121 -0.23 8.97 -9.97
CA SER A 121 -0.12 10.36 -9.51
C SER A 121 0.39 11.29 -10.62
N ASP A 122 -0.15 12.49 -10.71
CA ASP A 122 0.38 13.54 -11.60
C ASP A 122 1.34 14.51 -10.90
N PHE A 123 1.72 14.22 -9.66
CA PHE A 123 2.60 15.10 -8.88
C PHE A 123 3.98 15.24 -9.54
N ASP A 124 4.59 14.12 -9.91
CA ASP A 124 5.83 14.10 -10.69
C ASP A 124 5.73 13.07 -11.82
N LYS A 125 5.15 13.48 -12.94
CA LYS A 125 5.02 12.60 -14.12
C LYS A 125 6.37 12.22 -14.71
N ALA A 126 7.37 13.09 -14.59
CA ALA A 126 8.69 12.84 -15.12
C ALA A 126 9.35 11.65 -14.43
N PHE A 127 9.14 11.48 -13.13
CA PHE A 127 9.60 10.34 -12.36
C PHE A 127 9.12 9.01 -12.96
N LEU A 128 7.88 8.94 -13.42
CA LEU A 128 7.30 7.74 -14.02
C LEU A 128 7.61 7.59 -15.51
N LEU A 129 7.72 8.70 -16.26
CA LEU A 129 7.80 8.66 -17.71
C LEU A 129 9.22 8.60 -18.25
N ASN A 130 10.20 9.16 -17.54
CA ASN A 130 11.55 9.31 -18.05
C ASN A 130 12.47 8.15 -17.67
N ASP A 131 12.32 7.57 -16.48
CA ASP A 131 13.24 6.54 -15.98
C ASP A 131 12.57 5.54 -15.03
N LEU A 132 11.47 4.94 -15.48
CA LEU A 132 10.76 3.94 -14.71
C LEU A 132 11.65 2.71 -14.40
N ASP A 133 12.59 2.36 -15.28
CA ASP A 133 13.52 1.25 -15.07
C ASP A 133 14.39 1.46 -13.82
N GLU A 134 14.81 2.69 -13.56
CA GLU A 134 15.57 3.05 -12.36
C GLU A 134 14.65 3.09 -11.13
N HIS A 135 13.53 3.81 -11.23
CA HIS A 135 12.66 4.14 -10.10
C HIS A 135 11.82 2.96 -9.62
N SER A 136 11.52 1.99 -10.50
CA SER A 136 10.73 0.82 -10.12
C SER A 136 11.48 -0.18 -9.24
N LEU A 137 12.78 -0.05 -9.13
CA LEU A 137 13.67 -0.96 -8.41
C LEU A 137 13.67 -2.41 -8.96
N CYS A 138 13.00 -2.68 -10.09
CA CYS A 138 12.93 -4.00 -10.73
C CYS A 138 14.32 -4.60 -10.99
N LYS A 139 15.31 -3.76 -11.34
CA LYS A 139 16.70 -4.19 -11.56
C LYS A 139 17.34 -4.90 -10.36
N TYR A 140 16.90 -4.56 -9.14
CA TYR A 140 17.47 -5.15 -7.92
C TYR A 140 16.90 -6.53 -7.58
N VAL A 141 15.82 -6.92 -8.23
CA VAL A 141 15.24 -8.26 -8.16
C VAL A 141 15.43 -9.03 -9.49
N ASN A 142 16.30 -8.52 -10.39
CA ASN A 142 16.63 -9.11 -11.69
C ASN A 142 15.41 -9.38 -12.59
N VAL A 143 14.45 -8.47 -12.60
CA VAL A 143 13.23 -8.55 -13.42
C VAL A 143 13.14 -7.33 -14.31
N ALA A 144 12.64 -7.51 -15.53
CA ALA A 144 12.38 -6.40 -16.44
C ALA A 144 11.19 -5.56 -15.92
N THR A 145 11.34 -4.26 -15.97
CA THR A 145 10.26 -3.32 -15.64
C THR A 145 9.07 -3.53 -16.57
N PRO A 146 7.84 -3.64 -16.05
CA PRO A 146 6.66 -3.84 -16.87
C PRO A 146 6.40 -2.60 -17.74
N LYS A 147 6.08 -2.83 -19.01
CA LYS A 147 5.71 -1.76 -19.94
C LYS A 147 4.20 -1.58 -19.93
N TYR A 148 3.75 -0.40 -19.53
CA TYR A 148 2.33 -0.05 -19.50
C TYR A 148 2.12 1.43 -19.81
N LYS A 149 0.88 1.77 -20.13
CA LYS A 149 0.48 3.16 -20.39
C LYS A 149 -0.43 3.63 -19.26
N ILE A 150 -0.06 4.73 -18.63
CA ILE A 150 -0.93 5.42 -17.69
C ILE A 150 -2.05 6.07 -18.48
N ALA A 151 -3.28 5.61 -18.27
CA ALA A 151 -4.46 6.10 -18.96
C ALA A 151 -5.02 7.37 -18.33
N ARG A 152 -4.80 7.54 -17.03
CA ARG A 152 -5.27 8.70 -16.26
C ARG A 152 -4.26 9.13 -15.21
N TRP A 153 -4.20 10.44 -15.02
CA TRP A 153 -3.36 11.09 -14.02
C TRP A 153 -4.23 11.59 -12.87
N ALA A 154 -3.96 11.11 -11.66
CA ALA A 154 -4.68 11.50 -10.45
C ALA A 154 -4.11 12.80 -9.88
N ARG A 155 -4.97 13.83 -9.77
CA ARG A 155 -4.64 15.10 -9.13
C ARG A 155 -5.03 15.10 -7.66
N HIS A 156 -4.28 15.83 -6.88
CA HIS A 156 -4.58 16.02 -5.46
C HIS A 156 -6.01 16.52 -5.24
N MET A 157 -6.70 15.94 -4.27
CA MET A 157 -8.07 16.24 -3.86
C MET A 157 -9.15 16.03 -4.93
N ASN A 158 -8.81 15.55 -6.14
CA ASN A 158 -9.80 15.28 -7.17
C ASN A 158 -10.56 13.98 -6.90
N TYR A 159 -11.82 13.97 -7.30
CA TYR A 159 -12.64 12.77 -7.29
C TYR A 159 -12.43 11.91 -8.53
N PHE A 160 -12.53 10.61 -8.34
CA PHE A 160 -12.48 9.66 -9.44
C PHE A 160 -13.79 9.70 -10.25
N SER A 161 -13.66 9.68 -11.55
CA SER A 161 -14.79 9.49 -12.47
C SER A 161 -14.41 8.53 -13.60
N LEU A 162 -15.33 7.75 -14.09
CA LEU A 162 -15.12 6.85 -15.23
C LEU A 162 -16.30 6.95 -16.16
N SER A 163 -16.04 7.15 -17.47
CA SER A 163 -17.07 7.29 -18.50
C SER A 163 -18.15 8.32 -18.16
N GLY A 164 -17.77 9.44 -17.54
CA GLY A 164 -18.68 10.50 -17.11
C GLY A 164 -19.42 10.26 -15.79
N THR A 165 -19.29 9.08 -15.18
CA THR A 165 -19.84 8.78 -13.86
C THR A 165 -18.83 9.10 -12.77
N ALA A 166 -19.22 9.92 -11.80
CA ALA A 166 -18.39 10.19 -10.60
C ALA A 166 -18.56 9.08 -9.57
N PHE A 167 -17.44 8.65 -9.02
CA PHE A 167 -17.38 7.68 -7.93
C PHE A 167 -16.95 8.37 -6.64
N ARG A 168 -17.35 7.79 -5.52
CA ARG A 168 -17.06 8.34 -4.19
C ARG A 168 -15.65 7.95 -3.71
N ILE A 169 -14.66 8.27 -4.54
CA ILE A 169 -13.23 8.08 -4.31
C ILE A 169 -12.54 9.41 -4.48
N GLN A 170 -11.69 9.79 -3.54
CA GLN A 170 -10.90 11.02 -3.58
C GLN A 170 -9.40 10.70 -3.56
N PHE A 171 -8.65 11.26 -4.49
CA PHE A 171 -7.20 11.07 -4.58
C PHE A 171 -6.43 12.05 -3.69
N LEU A 172 -5.37 11.56 -3.06
CA LEU A 172 -4.47 12.33 -2.20
C LEU A 172 -3.03 12.04 -2.62
N GLN A 173 -2.33 13.04 -3.13
CA GLN A 173 -0.91 12.89 -3.44
C GLN A 173 -0.10 12.95 -2.15
N THR A 174 0.76 11.95 -1.94
CA THR A 174 1.51 11.76 -0.69
C THR A 174 3.00 11.55 -0.96
N PRO A 175 3.67 12.49 -1.68
CA PRO A 175 5.08 12.34 -2.00
C PRO A 175 5.93 12.24 -0.73
N GLY A 176 7.00 11.46 -0.82
CA GLY A 176 7.95 11.31 0.29
C GLY A 176 8.58 9.94 0.37
N HIS A 177 7.79 8.84 0.36
CA HIS A 177 8.35 7.52 0.10
C HIS A 177 8.91 7.47 -1.33
N THR A 178 8.09 7.84 -2.29
CA THR A 178 8.47 8.19 -3.68
C THR A 178 7.75 9.46 -4.12
N PRO A 179 8.22 10.16 -5.18
CA PRO A 179 7.51 11.33 -5.72
C PRO A 179 6.12 11.01 -6.24
N ASP A 180 5.91 9.82 -6.80
CA ASP A 180 4.63 9.36 -7.37
C ASP A 180 3.68 8.74 -6.35
N SER A 181 4.01 8.75 -5.07
CA SER A 181 3.15 8.20 -4.01
C SER A 181 1.75 8.79 -4.04
N LEU A 182 0.75 7.91 -4.12
CA LEU A 182 -0.65 8.22 -4.28
C LEU A 182 -1.50 7.44 -3.28
N ALA A 183 -2.15 8.16 -2.39
CA ALA A 183 -3.21 7.62 -1.55
C ALA A 183 -4.59 7.90 -2.14
N TRP A 184 -5.60 7.19 -1.71
CA TRP A 184 -6.98 7.48 -2.04
C TRP A 184 -7.91 7.15 -0.88
N TYR A 185 -9.00 7.89 -0.79
CA TYR A 185 -10.00 7.77 0.25
C TYR A 185 -11.33 7.28 -0.32
N ASP A 186 -11.85 6.23 0.29
CA ASP A 186 -13.18 5.69 0.03
C ASP A 186 -14.20 6.44 0.90
N LEU A 187 -15.07 7.24 0.27
CA LEU A 187 -16.09 8.00 0.98
C LEU A 187 -17.29 7.14 1.41
N ASP A 188 -17.47 5.97 0.84
CA ASP A 188 -18.58 5.07 1.21
C ASP A 188 -18.23 4.26 2.45
N GLU A 189 -16.99 3.76 2.51
CA GLU A 189 -16.51 2.88 3.57
C GLU A 189 -15.64 3.60 4.61
N HIS A 190 -15.39 4.89 4.40
CA HIS A 190 -14.53 5.71 5.26
C HIS A 190 -13.14 5.11 5.48
N HIS A 191 -12.55 4.60 4.40
CA HIS A 191 -11.28 3.91 4.40
C HIS A 191 -10.25 4.64 3.54
N LEU A 192 -9.09 4.90 4.10
CA LEU A 192 -7.95 5.55 3.44
C LEU A 192 -6.92 4.47 3.06
N PHE A 193 -6.47 4.45 1.81
CA PHE A 193 -5.43 3.55 1.31
C PHE A 193 -4.19 4.37 0.97
N VAL A 194 -3.05 4.06 1.58
CA VAL A 194 -1.86 4.94 1.60
C VAL A 194 -0.62 4.34 0.94
N GLY A 195 -0.72 3.13 0.35
CA GLY A 195 0.46 2.42 -0.16
C GLY A 195 1.53 2.28 0.93
N ASP A 196 2.78 2.59 0.58
CA ASP A 196 3.94 2.46 1.46
C ASP A 196 4.28 3.71 2.26
N SER A 197 3.32 4.65 2.37
CA SER A 197 3.55 5.84 3.20
C SER A 197 3.89 5.47 4.64
N PHE A 198 3.21 4.50 5.21
CA PHE A 198 3.51 3.93 6.53
C PHE A 198 2.78 2.61 6.77
N TYR A 199 3.29 1.80 7.70
CA TYR A 199 2.67 0.56 8.21
C TYR A 199 3.30 0.15 9.54
N GLU A 200 2.62 -0.70 10.30
CA GLU A 200 3.14 -1.23 11.56
C GLU A 200 4.24 -2.27 11.30
N ARG A 201 5.13 -2.50 12.26
CA ARG A 201 6.19 -3.52 12.19
C ARG A 201 5.67 -4.95 12.15
N LYS A 202 4.47 -5.16 12.68
CA LYS A 202 3.85 -6.49 12.80
C LYS A 202 2.40 -6.38 12.34
N ARG A 203 1.89 -7.45 11.79
CA ARG A 203 0.44 -7.55 11.54
C ARG A 203 -0.32 -7.46 12.85
N SER A 204 -1.27 -6.51 12.94
CA SER A 204 -2.17 -6.40 14.09
C SER A 204 -3.08 -7.63 14.23
N LYS A 205 -3.38 -8.28 13.10
CA LYS A 205 -4.13 -9.53 13.03
C LYS A 205 -3.27 -10.59 12.37
N PRO A 206 -2.94 -11.70 13.04
CA PRO A 206 -2.20 -12.80 12.44
C PRO A 206 -2.89 -13.34 11.19
N ILE A 207 -2.12 -13.72 10.21
CA ILE A 207 -2.58 -14.43 9.00
C ILE A 207 -1.87 -15.78 9.04
N PRO A 208 -2.52 -16.84 9.55
CA PRO A 208 -1.86 -18.13 9.80
C PRO A 208 -1.24 -18.77 8.56
N GLU A 209 -1.75 -18.42 7.38
CA GLU A 209 -1.27 -18.94 6.11
C GLU A 209 0.03 -18.29 5.62
N LEU A 210 0.47 -17.20 6.27
CA LEU A 210 1.68 -16.46 5.88
C LEU A 210 2.77 -16.58 6.94
N PRO A 211 4.03 -16.78 6.55
CA PRO A 211 5.15 -16.69 7.49
C PRO A 211 5.29 -15.27 8.04
N ASP A 212 5.77 -15.16 9.29
CA ASP A 212 6.02 -13.89 9.96
C ASP A 212 7.35 -13.21 9.53
N ASP A 213 8.03 -13.74 8.52
CA ASP A 213 9.36 -13.35 8.07
C ASP A 213 9.40 -12.23 7.02
N ALA A 214 8.29 -11.54 6.80
CA ALA A 214 8.23 -10.41 5.89
C ALA A 214 9.24 -9.32 6.29
N GLY A 215 10.15 -9.01 5.38
CA GLY A 215 10.98 -7.81 5.50
C GLY A 215 12.31 -7.94 6.24
N GLN A 216 12.94 -9.12 6.29
CA GLN A 216 14.31 -9.22 6.78
C GLN A 216 15.30 -8.56 5.80
N VAL A 217 15.94 -7.49 6.24
CA VAL A 217 17.02 -6.84 5.48
C VAL A 217 18.35 -7.47 5.87
N PRO A 218 19.10 -8.10 4.94
CA PRO A 218 20.40 -8.66 5.23
C PRO A 218 21.35 -7.61 5.84
N GLY A 219 21.98 -7.96 6.97
CA GLY A 219 22.96 -7.10 7.64
C GLY A 219 22.40 -6.09 8.64
N LEU A 220 21.08 -6.00 8.78
CA LEU A 220 20.42 -5.32 9.89
C LEU A 220 19.94 -6.34 10.93
N PRO A 221 19.72 -5.94 12.19
CA PRO A 221 19.10 -6.82 13.17
C PRO A 221 17.88 -7.49 12.59
N ALA A 222 17.57 -8.74 12.96
CA ALA A 222 16.36 -9.46 12.53
C ALA A 222 15.14 -8.62 12.87
N THR A 223 14.83 -7.67 12.02
CA THR A 223 13.82 -6.66 12.19
C THR A 223 12.62 -7.11 11.40
N GLN A 224 11.56 -7.26 12.10
CA GLN A 224 10.25 -7.16 11.51
C GLN A 224 10.19 -5.85 10.73
N ALA A 225 9.30 -5.77 9.76
CA ALA A 225 9.19 -4.68 8.80
C ALA A 225 9.45 -3.28 9.37
N ALA A 226 10.01 -2.43 8.54
CA ALA A 226 10.24 -1.01 8.80
C ALA A 226 9.60 -0.17 7.70
N ILE A 227 9.20 1.05 8.00
CA ILE A 227 8.87 2.04 6.97
C ILE A 227 10.17 2.31 6.22
N ILE A 228 10.24 1.84 4.98
CA ILE A 228 11.46 1.87 4.17
C ILE A 228 11.40 3.08 3.24
N PHE A 229 12.53 3.78 3.10
CA PHE A 229 12.69 4.82 2.07
C PHE A 229 13.76 4.36 1.09
N PRO A 230 13.51 4.46 -0.21
CA PRO A 230 14.50 4.19 -1.23
C PRO A 230 15.51 5.35 -1.34
N GLU A 231 16.65 5.09 -1.98
CA GLU A 231 17.58 6.13 -2.42
C GLU A 231 16.96 6.94 -3.56
N GLU A 232 16.30 6.23 -4.45
CA GLU A 232 15.68 6.77 -5.65
C GLU A 232 14.33 7.45 -5.30
N GLY A 233 14.37 8.76 -5.06
CA GLY A 233 13.18 9.59 -4.86
C GLY A 233 12.67 9.73 -3.42
N GLY A 234 13.27 9.04 -2.45
CA GLY A 234 12.93 9.24 -1.04
C GLY A 234 13.16 10.67 -0.57
N ASN A 235 12.20 11.29 0.15
CA ASN A 235 12.30 12.68 0.60
C ASN A 235 11.53 12.90 1.91
N TRP A 236 12.23 13.06 3.01
CA TRP A 236 11.60 13.24 4.32
C TRP A 236 10.94 14.59 4.54
N ILE A 237 11.36 15.63 3.82
CA ILE A 237 10.72 16.95 3.91
C ILE A 237 9.33 16.88 3.29
N GLN A 238 9.21 16.31 2.09
CA GLN A 238 7.92 16.07 1.43
C GLN A 238 7.07 15.09 2.23
N TYR A 239 7.67 14.06 2.78
CA TYR A 239 6.99 13.06 3.59
C TYR A 239 6.31 13.66 4.84
N MET A 240 7.02 14.53 5.58
CA MET A 240 6.44 15.22 6.72
C MET A 240 5.27 16.13 6.32
N ALA A 241 5.39 16.84 5.19
CA ALA A 241 4.28 17.62 4.65
C ALA A 241 3.09 16.75 4.25
N SER A 242 3.34 15.56 3.67
CA SER A 242 2.31 14.59 3.34
C SER A 242 1.60 14.04 4.59
N LEU A 243 2.34 13.75 5.66
CA LEU A 243 1.75 13.34 6.94
C LEU A 243 0.88 14.44 7.55
N ASP A 244 1.30 15.71 7.51
CA ASP A 244 0.52 16.85 8.00
C ASP A 244 -0.78 17.03 7.19
N MET A 245 -0.70 16.89 5.87
CA MET A 245 -1.85 16.95 4.99
C MET A 245 -2.83 15.79 5.26
N LEU A 246 -2.33 14.56 5.37
CA LEU A 246 -3.14 13.38 5.69
C LEU A 246 -3.81 13.50 7.05
N LEU A 247 -3.09 13.99 8.08
CA LEU A 247 -3.66 14.20 9.41
C LEU A 247 -4.81 15.21 9.35
N SER A 248 -4.59 16.35 8.71
CA SER A 248 -5.62 17.39 8.55
C SER A 248 -6.85 16.85 7.82
N PHE A 249 -6.64 16.06 6.75
CA PHE A 249 -7.70 15.41 6.00
C PHE A 249 -8.50 14.43 6.87
N VAL A 250 -7.81 13.53 7.59
CA VAL A 250 -8.45 12.51 8.43
C VAL A 250 -9.23 13.15 9.59
N LEU A 251 -8.67 14.18 10.24
CA LEU A 251 -9.36 14.93 11.30
C LEU A 251 -10.65 15.57 10.79
N HIS A 252 -10.61 16.16 9.60
CA HIS A 252 -11.80 16.72 8.97
C HIS A 252 -12.86 15.63 8.71
N ARG A 253 -12.48 14.50 8.12
CA ARG A 253 -13.39 13.38 7.85
C ARG A 253 -13.96 12.76 9.14
N ASN A 254 -13.15 12.58 10.17
CA ASN A 254 -13.61 12.10 11.47
C ASN A 254 -14.60 13.06 12.13
N THR A 255 -14.45 14.38 11.89
CA THR A 255 -15.40 15.39 12.37
C THR A 255 -16.73 15.29 11.63
N GLU A 256 -16.72 15.15 10.31
CA GLU A 256 -17.91 14.93 9.50
C GLU A 256 -18.67 13.66 9.93
N LEU A 257 -17.96 12.55 10.16
CA LEU A 257 -18.53 11.29 10.62
C LEU A 257 -19.24 11.41 11.97
N ARG A 258 -18.67 12.18 12.90
CA ARG A 258 -19.30 12.45 14.20
C ARG A 258 -20.60 13.24 14.05
N HIS A 259 -20.64 14.22 13.15
CA HIS A 259 -21.84 15.04 12.93
C HIS A 259 -22.97 14.28 12.20
N GLN A 260 -22.61 13.39 11.25
CA GLN A 260 -23.61 12.65 10.46
C GLN A 260 -24.33 11.57 11.27
N ASN A 261 -23.66 10.95 12.23
CA ASN A 261 -24.20 9.80 12.96
C ASN A 261 -24.91 10.16 14.28
N GLY A 262 -25.02 11.45 14.65
CA GLY A 262 -25.58 11.90 15.94
C GLY A 262 -24.71 11.46 17.13
N LEU A 263 -25.32 11.29 18.31
CA LEU A 263 -24.68 10.67 19.49
C LEU A 263 -25.04 9.17 19.49
N PRO A 264 -24.22 8.29 18.90
CA PRO A 264 -24.52 6.86 18.91
C PRO A 264 -24.27 6.27 20.29
N HIS A 265 -24.98 5.22 20.62
CA HIS A 265 -24.67 4.37 21.77
C HIS A 265 -23.40 3.57 21.42
N GLY A 266 -22.21 4.18 21.53
CA GLY A 266 -20.90 3.58 21.22
C GLY A 266 -19.87 4.61 20.76
N PRO A 267 -18.61 4.23 20.57
CA PRO A 267 -17.60 5.12 20.04
C PRO A 267 -17.96 5.53 18.60
N PRO A 268 -17.78 6.80 18.23
CA PRO A 268 -18.10 7.28 16.88
C PRO A 268 -17.25 6.55 15.83
N PRO A 269 -17.80 6.33 14.62
CA PRO A 269 -17.02 5.76 13.53
C PRO A 269 -15.82 6.66 13.22
N ARG A 270 -14.70 6.05 12.84
CA ARG A 270 -13.45 6.72 12.53
C ARG A 270 -12.90 6.21 11.20
N VAL A 271 -12.18 7.07 10.51
CA VAL A 271 -11.47 6.70 9.27
C VAL A 271 -10.49 5.57 9.56
N LYS A 272 -10.62 4.48 8.81
CA LYS A 272 -9.69 3.36 8.79
C LYS A 272 -8.60 3.59 7.77
N VAL A 273 -7.46 2.90 7.95
CA VAL A 273 -6.35 2.95 6.98
C VAL A 273 -5.91 1.55 6.57
N GLY A 274 -5.66 1.40 5.27
CA GLY A 274 -5.00 0.25 4.65
C GLY A 274 -3.68 0.69 4.02
N CYS A 275 -2.63 -0.03 4.31
CA CYS A 275 -1.26 0.23 3.87
C CYS A 275 -0.83 -0.78 2.81
N GLY A 276 0.27 -0.55 2.11
CA GLY A 276 0.83 -1.48 1.12
C GLY A 276 1.34 -2.78 1.72
N HIS A 277 1.63 -2.78 3.02
CA HIS A 277 2.07 -3.94 3.79
C HIS A 277 1.44 -3.96 5.18
N LEU A 278 1.33 -5.14 5.80
CA LEU A 278 1.12 -5.45 7.21
C LEU A 278 -0.15 -4.89 7.87
N THR A 279 -0.61 -3.69 7.52
CA THR A 279 -1.75 -3.02 8.17
C THR A 279 -2.89 -2.79 7.18
N TYR A 280 -4.11 -3.25 7.47
CA TYR A 280 -5.27 -3.07 6.57
C TYR A 280 -6.54 -2.52 7.22
N GLU A 281 -6.59 -2.41 8.54
CA GLU A 281 -7.73 -1.87 9.31
C GLU A 281 -7.27 -0.97 10.46
N GLY A 282 -6.14 -0.26 10.28
CA GLY A 282 -5.62 0.67 11.28
C GLY A 282 -6.56 1.84 11.56
N ASP A 283 -6.41 2.50 12.69
CA ASP A 283 -7.02 3.79 12.95
C ASP A 283 -6.16 4.88 12.29
N ALA A 284 -6.68 5.52 11.25
CA ALA A 284 -5.89 6.44 10.44
C ALA A 284 -5.32 7.62 11.23
N GLU A 285 -6.13 8.26 12.09
CA GLU A 285 -5.70 9.40 12.90
C GLU A 285 -4.58 9.01 13.86
N ASN A 286 -4.77 7.93 14.62
CA ASN A 286 -3.78 7.48 15.59
C ASN A 286 -2.47 7.07 14.92
N MET A 287 -2.54 6.32 13.81
CA MET A 287 -1.35 5.88 13.09
C MET A 287 -0.56 7.06 12.52
N ILE A 288 -1.21 8.03 11.91
CA ILE A 288 -0.54 9.21 11.35
C ILE A 288 0.13 10.03 12.47
N ILE A 289 -0.55 10.22 13.61
CA ILE A 289 0.02 10.93 14.77
C ILE A 289 1.24 10.21 15.31
N GLU A 290 1.17 8.88 15.50
CA GLU A 290 2.27 8.07 16.02
C GLU A 290 3.49 8.09 15.08
N VAL A 291 3.26 7.88 13.77
CA VAL A 291 4.33 7.90 12.75
C VAL A 291 4.96 9.28 12.63
N ARG A 292 4.14 10.33 12.51
CA ARG A 292 4.62 11.71 12.45
C ARG A 292 5.49 12.06 13.66
N GLY A 293 5.04 11.72 14.86
CA GLY A 293 5.80 11.92 16.09
C GLY A 293 7.11 11.13 16.12
N LEU A 294 7.15 9.92 15.58
CA LEU A 294 8.40 9.16 15.46
C LEU A 294 9.40 9.89 14.55
N PHE A 295 8.97 10.35 13.37
CA PHE A 295 9.84 11.10 12.47
C PHE A 295 10.34 12.42 13.07
N GLU A 296 9.48 13.16 13.77
CA GLU A 296 9.89 14.38 14.49
C GLU A 296 11.00 14.08 15.50
N ARG A 297 10.86 12.98 16.28
CA ARG A 297 11.89 12.59 17.25
C ARG A 297 13.18 12.12 16.58
N ILE A 298 13.12 11.40 15.46
CA ILE A 298 14.30 11.00 14.68
C ILE A 298 15.00 12.25 14.10
N ILE A 299 14.26 13.15 13.49
CA ILE A 299 14.78 14.39 12.92
C ILE A 299 15.40 15.28 14.02
N ALA A 300 14.77 15.36 15.18
CA ALA A 300 15.32 16.08 16.34
C ALA A 300 16.53 15.37 16.99
N GLY A 301 16.93 14.19 16.53
CA GLY A 301 18.03 13.41 17.11
C GLY A 301 17.71 12.75 18.45
N LYS A 302 16.45 12.69 18.84
CA LYS A 302 15.98 12.08 20.10
C LYS A 302 15.90 10.56 20.03
N VAL A 303 15.85 9.98 18.83
CA VAL A 303 15.91 8.53 18.60
C VAL A 303 17.29 8.21 18.03
N PRO A 304 18.13 7.45 18.74
CA PRO A 304 19.44 7.06 18.24
C PRO A 304 19.31 6.07 17.07
N VAL A 305 20.30 6.06 16.19
CA VAL A 305 20.42 5.02 15.16
C VAL A 305 20.64 3.68 15.85
N SER A 306 19.74 2.73 15.60
CA SER A 306 19.78 1.38 16.19
C SER A 306 20.64 0.41 15.39
N GLY A 307 20.93 0.73 14.13
CA GLY A 307 21.78 -0.05 13.24
C GLY A 307 22.05 0.71 11.94
N SER A 308 23.12 0.33 11.25
CA SER A 308 23.46 0.89 9.94
C SER A 308 23.98 -0.22 9.05
N GLY A 309 23.63 -0.16 7.77
CA GLY A 309 24.08 -1.11 6.77
C GLY A 309 24.23 -0.46 5.40
N LYS A 310 24.99 -1.09 4.50
CA LYS A 310 25.12 -0.64 3.13
C LYS A 310 24.11 -1.41 2.26
N LYS A 311 23.11 -0.72 1.72
CA LYS A 311 22.14 -1.25 0.77
C LYS A 311 22.32 -0.56 -0.57
N ARG A 312 22.51 -1.34 -1.66
CA ARG A 312 22.67 -0.80 -3.01
C ARG A 312 23.78 0.27 -3.15
N GLY A 313 24.86 0.13 -2.40
CA GLY A 313 25.96 1.09 -2.42
C GLY A 313 25.84 2.26 -1.45
N VAL A 314 24.67 2.53 -0.89
CA VAL A 314 24.36 3.66 -0.01
C VAL A 314 24.22 3.21 1.44
N ILE A 315 24.65 4.05 2.39
CA ILE A 315 24.50 3.79 3.82
C ILE A 315 23.06 4.09 4.21
N HIS A 316 22.37 3.06 4.71
CA HIS A 316 21.05 3.17 5.32
C HIS A 316 21.20 3.08 6.83
N ASP A 317 20.48 3.93 7.53
CA ASP A 317 20.31 3.88 8.96
C ASP A 317 18.95 3.27 9.31
N PHE A 318 18.91 2.58 10.43
CA PHE A 318 17.72 1.97 10.98
C PHE A 318 17.41 2.60 12.35
N TRP A 319 16.17 2.99 12.57
CA TRP A 319 15.69 3.58 13.82
C TRP A 319 14.57 2.75 14.41
N LEU A 320 14.73 2.39 15.67
CA LEU A 320 13.77 1.68 16.49
C LEU A 320 13.85 2.22 17.91
N GLU A 321 12.80 2.83 18.44
CA GLU A 321 12.80 3.40 19.79
C GLU A 321 12.89 2.32 20.86
N SER A 322 12.18 1.21 20.69
CA SER A 322 12.21 0.03 21.58
C SER A 322 11.65 -1.19 20.87
N GLU A 323 11.88 -2.38 21.40
CA GLU A 323 11.29 -3.63 20.92
C GLU A 323 9.75 -3.65 20.97
N LYS A 324 9.14 -2.81 21.80
CA LYS A 324 7.69 -2.66 21.93
C LYS A 324 7.09 -1.64 20.97
N SER A 325 7.93 -0.86 20.26
CA SER A 325 7.47 0.15 19.33
C SER A 325 6.68 -0.48 18.17
N LYS A 326 5.57 0.11 17.78
CA LYS A 326 4.77 -0.34 16.64
C LYS A 326 5.45 -0.05 15.31
N TYR A 327 6.31 0.96 15.26
CA TYR A 327 6.96 1.44 14.04
C TYR A 327 8.47 1.40 14.18
N SER A 328 9.13 1.24 13.04
CA SER A 328 10.55 1.43 12.83
C SER A 328 10.77 2.05 11.46
N VAL A 329 11.91 2.66 11.23
CA VAL A 329 12.23 3.35 9.98
C VAL A 329 13.58 2.87 9.48
N MET A 330 13.70 2.63 8.18
CA MET A 330 14.96 2.39 7.50
C MET A 330 15.07 3.33 6.30
N ALA A 331 16.14 4.11 6.24
CA ALA A 331 16.31 5.08 5.16
C ALA A 331 17.78 5.38 4.87
N PRO A 332 18.10 5.85 3.66
CA PRO A 332 19.38 6.47 3.36
C PRO A 332 19.70 7.56 4.38
N ARG A 333 20.93 7.52 4.93
CA ARG A 333 21.38 8.45 6.00
C ARG A 333 21.18 9.91 5.63
N HIS A 334 21.41 10.28 4.37
CA HIS A 334 21.32 11.68 3.94
C HIS A 334 19.90 12.25 4.10
N LEU A 335 18.84 11.44 3.96
CA LEU A 335 17.46 11.93 4.14
C LEU A 335 17.23 12.50 5.53
N ALA A 336 17.75 11.82 6.57
CA ALA A 336 17.66 12.32 7.94
C ALA A 336 18.51 13.58 8.13
N VAL A 337 19.69 13.66 7.49
CA VAL A 337 20.56 14.83 7.56
C VAL A 337 19.92 16.06 6.90
N GLU A 338 19.34 15.90 5.73
CA GLU A 338 18.64 16.95 4.98
C GLU A 338 17.42 17.45 5.74
N ALA A 339 16.59 16.52 6.25
CA ALA A 339 15.44 16.88 7.07
C ALA A 339 15.84 17.64 8.33
N ARG A 340 16.91 17.23 9.04
CA ARG A 340 17.44 17.98 10.20
C ARG A 340 17.84 19.39 9.84
N LYS A 341 18.52 19.60 8.72
CA LYS A 341 18.91 20.94 8.27
C LYS A 341 17.68 21.81 7.97
N HIS A 342 16.69 21.24 7.30
CA HIS A 342 15.46 21.93 6.92
C HIS A 342 14.64 22.36 8.15
N PHE A 343 14.46 21.44 9.10
CA PHE A 343 13.63 21.69 10.31
C PHE A 343 14.39 22.27 11.50
N HIS A 344 15.68 22.62 11.35
CA HIS A 344 16.58 23.06 12.44
C HIS A 344 16.11 24.30 13.22
N GLY A 345 15.13 24.99 12.90
CA GLY A 345 14.56 26.09 13.72
C GLY A 345 13.16 25.77 14.26
N ILE A 346 12.52 24.77 13.71
CA ILE A 346 11.11 24.49 13.94
C ILE A 346 10.90 23.48 15.09
N LEU A 347 11.80 22.51 15.24
CA LEU A 347 11.66 21.41 16.20
C LEU A 347 12.40 21.68 17.54
N LYS A 348 12.82 22.91 17.83
CA LYS A 348 13.46 23.30 19.09
C LYS A 348 12.48 23.69 20.19
N HIS A 349 11.21 23.69 19.91
CA HIS A 349 10.11 24.02 20.84
C HIS A 349 9.22 22.78 21.03
#